data_8150d33b02e0763b0f7112974feefad7
#
_entry.id   8150d33b02e0763b0f7112974feefad7
#
_cell.length_a   1.000
_cell.length_b   1.000
_cell.length_c   1.000
_cell.angle_alpha   90.00
_cell.angle_beta   90.00
_cell.angle_gamma   90.00
#
_symmetry.space_group_name_H-M   'P 1'
#
loop_
_entity.id
_entity.type
_entity.pdbx_description
1 polymer ?
#
loop_
_entity_poly.entity_id
_entity_poly.type
_entity_poly.pdbx_seq_one_letter_code
_entity_poly.pdbx_strand_id
1 'polypeptide(L)'
;ELVFHVEKADDAYTASMDVPLQKAMGIPVEKTELVGKNVTFSIPAAQITVVGTLEGNTITAEYEQMGQKFPLVLTKFEQTLPGNPSLVSSDEELKAIVALDKGDYKYKVADYFARPKASSFSLSPNGKYMSYMEKEDSGKKRHVYIKEIATGKVNRAIEEKDELIKGYGWINNERLYYAMDKGGDENFHIYGVNIDGSNAKDLTPYDGVKAGIVNILKDQKDYIIVSMNNNNPQVFEPYKLNIVTGEIEQLYTNDDPANPIQGYDFDKDGELRGFTKMKDGIKMELYYKDLASGKFNLIKTMNWDESFGIIGFDYASGNKDQAYVVTNLDGDKSKIVLYDLKKSEVIKEVFSHPDYDVSNMARSRKRNYEIDYFSYNGEKNV
;
A
#
# COMPACT_ATOMS: atom_id res chain seq x y z
N GLU A 1 21.52 -4.48 -5.62
CA GLU A 1 22.61 -4.58 -4.64
C GLU A 1 22.35 -5.78 -3.75
N LEU A 2 23.38 -6.63 -3.53
CA LEU A 2 23.33 -7.76 -2.61
C LEU A 2 24.45 -7.58 -1.59
N VAL A 3 24.13 -7.82 -0.31
CA VAL A 3 25.12 -7.78 0.77
C VAL A 3 25.13 -9.14 1.45
N PHE A 4 26.30 -9.77 1.55
CA PHE A 4 26.49 -11.02 2.31
C PHE A 4 27.25 -10.69 3.59
N HIS A 5 26.65 -10.99 4.72
CA HIS A 5 27.29 -10.95 6.04
C HIS A 5 27.86 -12.33 6.33
N VAL A 6 29.17 -12.44 6.35
CA VAL A 6 29.87 -13.73 6.55
C VAL A 6 30.60 -13.71 7.87
N GLU A 7 30.32 -14.68 8.71
CA GLU A 7 30.98 -14.90 10.00
C GLU A 7 31.72 -16.23 10.01
N LYS A 8 32.89 -16.24 10.63
CA LYS A 8 33.65 -17.48 10.86
C LYS A 8 33.47 -17.92 12.32
N ALA A 9 32.95 -19.14 12.51
CA ALA A 9 32.84 -19.78 13.81
C ALA A 9 33.64 -21.08 13.77
N ASP A 10 34.71 -21.13 14.52
CA ASP A 10 35.67 -22.24 14.54
C ASP A 10 36.20 -22.56 13.12
N ASP A 11 35.90 -23.75 12.60
CA ASP A 11 36.31 -24.19 11.26
C ASP A 11 35.19 -24.05 10.19
N ALA A 12 34.05 -23.43 10.52
CA ALA A 12 32.93 -23.27 9.66
C ALA A 12 32.65 -21.80 9.37
N TYR A 13 31.99 -21.53 8.23
CA TYR A 13 31.46 -20.20 7.88
C TYR A 13 29.95 -20.25 7.89
N THR A 14 29.34 -19.21 8.44
CA THR A 14 27.91 -18.91 8.33
C THR A 14 27.71 -17.60 7.59
N ALA A 15 26.58 -17.45 6.93
CA ALA A 15 26.25 -16.18 6.29
C ALA A 15 24.76 -15.87 6.32
N SER A 16 24.45 -14.59 6.21
CA SER A 16 23.12 -14.08 5.82
C SER A 16 23.26 -13.15 4.64
N MET A 17 22.18 -13.00 3.88
CA MET A 17 22.11 -12.12 2.71
C MET A 17 21.06 -11.04 2.91
N ASP A 18 21.41 -9.80 2.56
CA ASP A 18 20.50 -8.68 2.47
C ASP A 18 20.28 -8.30 1.02
N VAL A 19 19.04 -7.92 0.71
CA VAL A 19 18.63 -7.30 -0.55
C VAL A 19 18.00 -5.94 -0.23
N PRO A 20 18.81 -4.88 0.00
CA PRO A 20 18.34 -3.59 0.52
C PRO A 20 17.24 -2.95 -0.33
N LEU A 21 17.34 -3.05 -1.66
CA LEU A 21 16.34 -2.52 -2.60
C LEU A 21 14.96 -3.18 -2.46
N GLN A 22 14.93 -4.42 -1.98
CA GLN A 22 13.70 -5.17 -1.73
C GLN A 22 13.28 -5.13 -0.24
N LYS A 23 14.02 -4.40 0.61
CA LYS A 23 13.85 -4.36 2.07
C LYS A 23 13.87 -5.75 2.74
N ALA A 24 14.51 -6.71 2.08
CA ALA A 24 14.69 -8.07 2.59
C ALA A 24 16.08 -8.15 3.26
N MET A 25 16.09 -8.33 4.57
CA MET A 25 17.29 -8.31 5.40
C MET A 25 17.43 -9.61 6.19
N GLY A 26 18.68 -10.05 6.39
CA GLY A 26 18.98 -11.20 7.26
C GLY A 26 18.50 -12.54 6.69
N ILE A 27 18.39 -12.69 5.37
CA ILE A 27 18.01 -13.95 4.73
C ILE A 27 19.07 -15.01 5.05
N PRO A 28 18.74 -16.12 5.72
CA PRO A 28 19.72 -17.13 6.06
C PRO A 28 20.33 -17.78 4.81
N VAL A 29 21.66 -17.86 4.76
CA VAL A 29 22.38 -18.65 3.74
C VAL A 29 22.61 -20.03 4.31
N GLU A 30 21.87 -21.02 3.82
CA GLU A 30 21.87 -22.38 4.38
C GLU A 30 23.20 -23.10 4.19
N LYS A 31 23.93 -22.79 3.13
CA LYS A 31 25.23 -23.34 2.85
C LYS A 31 26.23 -22.23 2.55
N THR A 32 27.28 -22.14 3.36
CA THR A 32 28.40 -21.22 3.19
C THR A 32 29.69 -21.99 3.24
N GLU A 33 30.42 -22.08 2.12
CA GLU A 33 31.65 -22.85 2.02
C GLU A 33 32.78 -22.01 1.43
N LEU A 34 33.97 -22.18 1.99
CA LEU A 34 35.23 -21.72 1.42
C LEU A 34 36.21 -22.87 1.34
N VAL A 35 36.50 -23.35 0.13
CA VAL A 35 37.46 -24.44 -0.12
C VAL A 35 38.62 -23.89 -0.96
N GLY A 36 39.75 -23.68 -0.32
CA GLY A 36 40.86 -22.93 -0.95
C GLY A 36 40.47 -21.50 -1.24
N LYS A 37 40.31 -21.14 -2.53
CA LYS A 37 39.80 -19.85 -2.96
C LYS A 37 38.33 -19.90 -3.42
N ASN A 38 37.76 -21.10 -3.52
CA ASN A 38 36.39 -21.24 -4.05
C ASN A 38 35.38 -20.98 -2.95
N VAL A 39 34.45 -20.07 -3.23
CA VAL A 39 33.35 -19.67 -2.33
C VAL A 39 32.05 -20.16 -2.91
N THR A 40 31.20 -20.72 -2.03
CA THR A 40 29.85 -21.12 -2.40
C THR A 40 28.86 -20.59 -1.35
N PHE A 41 27.82 -19.89 -1.79
CA PHE A 41 26.63 -19.56 -1.00
C PHE A 41 25.40 -20.22 -1.64
N SER A 42 24.54 -20.82 -0.83
CA SER A 42 23.30 -21.42 -1.33
C SER A 42 22.13 -21.11 -0.41
N ILE A 43 21.01 -20.71 -1.03
CA ILE A 43 19.72 -20.46 -0.40
C ILE A 43 18.66 -21.26 -1.19
N PRO A 44 18.49 -22.56 -0.92
CA PRO A 44 17.61 -23.45 -1.68
C PRO A 44 16.16 -22.99 -1.70
N ALA A 45 15.67 -22.42 -0.60
CA ALA A 45 14.31 -21.90 -0.50
C ALA A 45 14.01 -20.78 -1.52
N ALA A 46 15.03 -19.99 -1.90
CA ALA A 46 14.92 -18.95 -2.92
C ALA A 46 15.49 -19.40 -4.28
N GLN A 47 15.91 -20.67 -4.42
CA GLN A 47 16.59 -21.22 -5.60
C GLN A 47 17.80 -20.36 -6.03
N ILE A 48 18.56 -19.86 -5.02
CA ILE A 48 19.75 -19.04 -5.25
C ILE A 48 21.00 -19.85 -4.99
N THR A 49 21.97 -19.77 -5.91
CA THR A 49 23.32 -20.28 -5.75
C THR A 49 24.32 -19.23 -6.24
N VAL A 50 25.36 -18.98 -5.45
CA VAL A 50 26.48 -18.11 -5.82
C VAL A 50 27.75 -18.94 -5.73
N VAL A 51 28.47 -19.07 -6.84
CA VAL A 51 29.75 -19.78 -6.90
C VAL A 51 30.81 -18.86 -7.47
N GLY A 52 31.90 -18.71 -6.77
CA GLY A 52 32.95 -17.77 -7.19
C GLY A 52 34.31 -18.06 -6.61
N THR A 53 35.27 -17.18 -6.94
CA THR A 53 36.65 -17.26 -6.50
C THR A 53 37.03 -16.02 -5.71
N LEU A 54 37.58 -16.19 -4.53
CA LEU A 54 38.09 -15.14 -3.65
C LEU A 54 39.53 -14.79 -4.02
N GLU A 55 39.75 -13.54 -4.38
CA GLU A 55 41.08 -12.96 -4.61
C GLU A 55 41.25 -11.65 -3.83
N GLY A 56 42.09 -11.69 -2.80
CA GLY A 56 42.21 -10.57 -1.86
C GLY A 56 40.88 -10.26 -1.15
N ASN A 57 40.33 -9.10 -1.41
CA ASN A 57 39.07 -8.62 -0.83
C ASN A 57 37.88 -8.73 -1.81
N THR A 58 38.03 -9.45 -2.91
CA THR A 58 37.01 -9.52 -3.96
C THR A 58 36.67 -10.97 -4.26
N ILE A 59 35.36 -11.25 -4.38
CA ILE A 59 34.84 -12.52 -4.89
C ILE A 59 34.25 -12.24 -6.26
N THR A 60 34.85 -12.84 -7.31
CA THR A 60 34.29 -12.87 -8.64
C THR A 60 33.44 -14.14 -8.77
N ALA A 61 32.15 -14.01 -8.99
CA ALA A 61 31.19 -15.10 -8.90
C ALA A 61 30.17 -15.09 -10.03
N GLU A 62 29.49 -16.21 -10.18
CA GLU A 62 28.24 -16.36 -10.92
C GLU A 62 27.10 -16.50 -9.91
N TYR A 63 26.10 -15.66 -10.03
CA TYR A 63 24.84 -15.73 -9.29
C TYR A 63 23.81 -16.44 -10.16
N GLU A 64 23.24 -17.52 -9.65
CA GLU A 64 22.17 -18.25 -10.30
C GLU A 64 20.91 -18.17 -9.47
N GLN A 65 19.78 -17.83 -10.11
CA GLN A 65 18.47 -17.87 -9.50
C GLN A 65 17.44 -18.37 -10.52
N MET A 66 16.66 -19.38 -10.13
CA MET A 66 15.63 -20.00 -11.00
C MET A 66 16.17 -20.41 -12.36
N GLY A 67 17.42 -20.90 -12.42
CA GLY A 67 18.09 -21.30 -13.66
C GLY A 67 18.65 -20.17 -14.53
N GLN A 68 18.49 -18.91 -14.12
CA GLN A 68 19.11 -17.76 -14.78
C GLN A 68 20.44 -17.42 -14.11
N LYS A 69 21.47 -17.11 -14.90
CA LYS A 69 22.83 -16.84 -14.44
C LYS A 69 23.25 -15.42 -14.74
N PHE A 70 23.85 -14.79 -13.75
CA PHE A 70 24.32 -13.42 -13.82
C PHE A 70 25.75 -13.31 -13.27
N PRO A 71 26.62 -12.51 -13.87
CA PRO A 71 27.92 -12.21 -13.29
C PRO A 71 27.74 -11.38 -12.01
N LEU A 72 28.46 -11.74 -10.96
CA LEU A 72 28.44 -11.05 -9.67
C LEU A 72 29.86 -10.78 -9.19
N VAL A 73 30.11 -9.55 -8.77
CA VAL A 73 31.36 -9.17 -8.11
C VAL A 73 31.01 -8.66 -6.72
N LEU A 74 31.48 -9.36 -5.68
CA LEU A 74 31.35 -8.92 -4.30
C LEU A 74 32.69 -8.39 -3.82
N THR A 75 32.71 -7.21 -3.27
CA THR A 75 33.91 -6.61 -2.67
C THR A 75 33.72 -6.54 -1.17
N LYS A 76 34.75 -6.90 -0.40
CA LYS A 76 34.70 -6.72 1.05
C LYS A 76 34.39 -5.27 1.38
N PHE A 77 33.31 -5.06 2.04
CA PHE A 77 32.84 -3.76 2.48
C PHE A 77 33.11 -3.63 3.98
N GLU A 78 33.98 -2.74 4.34
CA GLU A 78 34.04 -2.25 5.72
C GLU A 78 33.01 -1.12 5.82
N GLN A 79 31.94 -1.38 6.53
CA GLN A 79 30.91 -0.36 6.78
C GLN A 79 31.51 0.72 7.69
N THR A 80 32.27 1.60 7.10
CA THR A 80 32.45 2.93 7.68
C THR A 80 31.14 3.67 7.41
N LEU A 81 30.17 3.55 8.31
CA LEU A 81 29.09 4.51 8.35
C LEU A 81 29.75 5.89 8.35
N PRO A 82 29.49 6.77 7.35
CA PRO A 82 29.89 8.16 7.50
C PRO A 82 29.32 8.57 8.83
N GLY A 83 30.18 8.92 9.79
CA GLY A 83 29.78 9.26 11.13
C GLY A 83 28.74 10.36 11.05
N ASN A 84 27.46 9.98 11.08
CA ASN A 84 26.41 10.95 11.31
C ASN A 84 26.67 11.45 12.73
N PRO A 85 27.10 12.70 12.93
CA PRO A 85 27.39 13.22 14.26
C PRO A 85 26.19 13.20 15.19
N SER A 86 25.01 12.90 14.66
CA SER A 86 23.76 12.72 15.42
C SER A 86 23.50 11.26 15.83
N LEU A 87 24.32 10.29 15.39
CA LEU A 87 24.20 8.89 15.78
C LEU A 87 25.29 8.53 16.79
N VAL A 88 24.86 7.84 17.84
CA VAL A 88 25.76 7.25 18.83
C VAL A 88 26.64 6.20 18.14
N SER A 89 27.93 6.36 18.23
CA SER A 89 28.91 5.50 17.53
C SER A 89 29.64 4.52 18.46
N SER A 90 29.47 4.65 19.78
CA SER A 90 30.10 3.78 20.78
C SER A 90 29.26 3.67 22.06
N ASP A 91 29.55 2.62 22.85
CA ASP A 91 28.95 2.43 24.18
C ASP A 91 29.30 3.56 25.14
N GLU A 92 30.47 4.16 25.00
CA GLU A 92 30.92 5.31 25.80
C GLU A 92 30.10 6.55 25.51
N GLU A 93 29.82 6.84 24.25
CA GLU A 93 28.93 7.94 23.85
C GLU A 93 27.49 7.71 24.32
N LEU A 94 26.99 6.45 24.19
CA LEU A 94 25.68 6.10 24.70
C LEU A 94 25.59 6.32 26.21
N LYS A 95 26.58 5.87 26.99
CA LYS A 95 26.65 6.11 28.43
C LYS A 95 26.72 7.58 28.77
N ALA A 96 27.47 8.38 27.99
CA ALA A 96 27.57 9.82 28.20
C ALA A 96 26.22 10.51 27.95
N ILE A 97 25.48 10.10 26.91
CA ILE A 97 24.13 10.63 26.62
C ILE A 97 23.16 10.23 27.74
N VAL A 98 23.18 8.96 28.16
CA VAL A 98 22.34 8.47 29.26
C VAL A 98 22.64 9.21 30.57
N ALA A 99 23.91 9.57 30.83
CA ALA A 99 24.30 10.34 31.98
C ALA A 99 23.80 11.81 31.97
N LEU A 100 23.46 12.33 30.78
CA LEU A 100 22.80 13.64 30.64
C LEU A 100 21.30 13.60 30.95
N ASP A 101 20.73 12.42 30.99
CA ASP A 101 19.32 12.22 31.33
C ASP A 101 19.08 12.52 32.80
N LYS A 102 18.44 13.64 33.06
CA LYS A 102 18.10 14.08 34.43
C LYS A 102 16.78 13.49 34.93
N GLY A 103 16.06 12.75 34.05
CA GLY A 103 14.76 12.15 34.36
C GLY A 103 13.63 13.17 34.64
N ASP A 104 13.86 14.46 34.39
CA ASP A 104 12.93 15.55 34.65
C ASP A 104 12.17 16.03 33.40
N TYR A 105 11.94 15.12 32.44
CA TYR A 105 11.20 15.45 31.24
C TYR A 105 9.75 15.83 31.56
N LYS A 106 9.30 16.92 30.92
CA LYS A 106 7.90 17.37 30.97
C LYS A 106 6.91 16.29 30.53
N TYR A 107 7.32 15.49 29.57
CA TYR A 107 6.55 14.38 29.04
C TYR A 107 7.34 13.08 29.19
N LYS A 108 6.68 12.03 29.67
CA LYS A 108 7.26 10.69 29.75
C LYS A 108 7.19 10.03 28.37
N VAL A 109 8.03 9.02 28.12
CA VAL A 109 7.98 8.22 26.89
C VAL A 109 6.56 7.72 26.62
N ALA A 110 5.85 7.27 27.66
CA ALA A 110 4.46 6.82 27.53
C ALA A 110 3.50 7.88 26.97
N ASP A 111 3.77 9.18 27.20
CA ASP A 111 2.90 10.26 26.73
C ASP A 111 2.98 10.41 25.19
N TYR A 112 4.16 10.14 24.60
CA TYR A 112 4.34 10.16 23.15
C TYR A 112 3.68 8.98 22.44
N PHE A 113 3.51 7.86 23.13
CA PHE A 113 2.84 6.66 22.61
C PHE A 113 1.38 6.56 23.08
N ALA A 114 0.91 7.52 23.84
CA ALA A 114 -0.49 7.56 24.28
C ALA A 114 -1.42 7.77 23.07
N ARG A 115 -2.25 6.79 22.81
CA ARG A 115 -3.28 6.91 21.77
C ARG A 115 -4.45 7.73 22.31
N PRO A 116 -5.06 8.63 21.52
CA PRO A 116 -6.22 9.40 21.93
C PRO A 116 -7.36 8.46 22.34
N LYS A 117 -8.21 8.88 23.29
CA LYS A 117 -9.40 8.12 23.70
C LYS A 117 -10.31 7.86 22.52
N ALA A 118 -10.52 8.87 21.67
CA ALA A 118 -11.35 8.77 20.47
C ALA A 118 -10.55 9.20 19.22
N SER A 119 -10.84 8.58 18.08
CA SER A 119 -10.15 8.81 16.78
C SER A 119 -11.03 8.40 15.60
N SER A 120 -10.52 8.56 14.39
CA SER A 120 -11.18 8.12 13.14
C SER A 120 -12.56 8.74 12.96
N PHE A 121 -12.69 10.02 13.28
CA PHE A 121 -13.94 10.75 13.11
C PHE A 121 -14.30 10.90 11.63
N SER A 122 -15.57 10.60 11.30
CA SER A 122 -16.09 10.74 9.93
C SER A 122 -17.56 11.14 9.95
N LEU A 123 -17.97 11.98 9.01
CA LEU A 123 -19.36 12.34 8.83
C LEU A 123 -20.08 11.38 7.87
N SER A 124 -21.35 11.10 8.15
CA SER A 124 -22.22 10.42 7.20
C SER A 124 -22.34 11.25 5.91
N PRO A 125 -22.64 10.65 4.74
CA PRO A 125 -22.77 11.37 3.48
C PRO A 125 -23.77 12.54 3.50
N ASN A 126 -24.82 12.46 4.33
CA ASN A 126 -25.81 13.52 4.52
C ASN A 126 -25.49 14.50 5.67
N GLY A 127 -24.37 14.30 6.38
CA GLY A 127 -23.95 15.14 7.50
C GLY A 127 -24.80 15.06 8.78
N LYS A 128 -25.74 14.11 8.88
CA LYS A 128 -26.61 13.97 10.06
C LYS A 128 -25.96 13.23 11.21
N TYR A 129 -25.01 12.37 10.91
CA TYR A 129 -24.33 11.53 11.88
C TYR A 129 -22.81 11.73 11.81
N MET A 130 -22.16 11.55 12.95
CA MET A 130 -20.72 11.45 13.08
C MET A 130 -20.36 10.08 13.63
N SER A 131 -19.50 9.35 12.94
CA SER A 131 -18.90 8.12 13.45
C SER A 131 -17.51 8.38 14.04
N TYR A 132 -17.11 7.60 15.02
CA TYR A 132 -15.78 7.64 15.61
C TYR A 132 -15.46 6.32 16.31
N MET A 133 -14.16 6.00 16.43
CA MET A 133 -13.67 4.92 17.27
C MET A 133 -13.35 5.47 18.66
N GLU A 134 -13.80 4.78 19.71
CA GLU A 134 -13.45 5.14 21.07
C GLU A 134 -13.00 3.89 21.85
N LYS A 135 -11.98 4.05 22.67
CA LYS A 135 -11.53 3.03 23.61
C LYS A 135 -12.53 2.88 24.75
N GLU A 136 -12.80 1.64 25.13
CA GLU A 136 -13.44 1.36 26.40
C GLU A 136 -12.55 1.79 27.58
N ASP A 137 -13.12 1.87 28.77
CA ASP A 137 -12.38 2.33 29.97
C ASP A 137 -11.22 1.40 30.36
N SER A 138 -11.32 0.10 30.04
CA SER A 138 -10.21 -0.86 30.19
C SER A 138 -9.00 -0.53 29.28
N GLY A 139 -9.21 0.28 28.23
CA GLY A 139 -8.23 0.65 27.23
C GLY A 139 -7.81 -0.46 26.27
N LYS A 140 -8.39 -1.64 26.38
CA LYS A 140 -8.02 -2.83 25.58
C LYS A 140 -8.72 -2.87 24.22
N LYS A 141 -10.01 -2.52 24.18
CA LYS A 141 -10.84 -2.61 22.99
C LYS A 141 -11.28 -1.23 22.51
N ARG A 142 -11.57 -1.14 21.20
CA ARG A 142 -12.02 0.09 20.55
C ARG A 142 -13.29 -0.23 19.78
N HIS A 143 -14.35 0.46 20.09
CA HIS A 143 -15.65 0.29 19.45
C HIS A 143 -15.92 1.45 18.50
N VAL A 144 -16.80 1.24 17.52
CA VAL A 144 -17.27 2.31 16.64
C VAL A 144 -18.62 2.81 17.16
N TYR A 145 -18.67 4.10 17.39
CA TYR A 145 -19.86 4.81 17.84
C TYR A 145 -20.42 5.71 16.75
N ILE A 146 -21.74 5.86 16.77
CA ILE A 146 -22.46 6.80 15.90
C ILE A 146 -23.13 7.83 16.79
N LYS A 147 -22.83 9.10 16.55
CA LYS A 147 -23.47 10.24 17.21
C LYS A 147 -24.41 10.94 16.22
N GLU A 148 -25.67 11.03 16.55
CA GLU A 148 -26.61 11.90 15.84
C GLU A 148 -26.31 13.36 16.20
N ILE A 149 -26.01 14.19 15.21
CA ILE A 149 -25.49 15.56 15.42
C ILE A 149 -26.58 16.46 16.05
N ALA A 150 -27.82 16.34 15.57
CA ALA A 150 -28.92 17.19 16.01
C ALA A 150 -29.35 16.96 17.48
N THR A 151 -29.33 15.71 17.92
CA THR A 151 -29.82 15.32 19.27
C THR A 151 -28.70 15.05 20.25
N GLY A 152 -27.47 14.81 19.77
CA GLY A 152 -26.35 14.37 20.57
C GLY A 152 -26.42 12.89 21.00
N LYS A 153 -27.48 12.16 20.61
CA LYS A 153 -27.64 10.74 20.94
C LYS A 153 -26.50 9.92 20.36
N VAL A 154 -25.95 9.02 21.16
CA VAL A 154 -24.85 8.14 20.80
C VAL A 154 -25.28 6.68 20.95
N ASN A 155 -24.95 5.85 19.97
CA ASN A 155 -25.03 4.40 20.08
C ASN A 155 -23.75 3.73 19.56
N ARG A 156 -23.49 2.52 20.04
CA ARG A 156 -22.40 1.68 19.58
C ARG A 156 -22.88 0.88 18.37
N ALA A 157 -22.27 1.14 17.20
CA ALA A 157 -22.62 0.46 15.95
C ALA A 157 -21.77 -0.80 15.72
N ILE A 158 -20.47 -0.77 16.08
CA ILE A 158 -19.58 -1.92 15.93
C ILE A 158 -18.90 -2.18 17.28
N GLU A 159 -18.98 -3.40 17.74
CA GLU A 159 -18.33 -3.88 18.94
C GLU A 159 -17.08 -4.69 18.56
N GLU A 160 -15.91 -4.22 18.99
CA GLU A 160 -14.69 -5.01 18.95
C GLU A 160 -14.74 -6.06 20.05
N LYS A 161 -14.79 -7.34 19.70
CA LYS A 161 -14.85 -8.46 20.62
C LYS A 161 -13.51 -9.14 20.76
N ASP A 162 -13.29 -10.20 20.00
CA ASP A 162 -12.08 -11.01 20.07
C ASP A 162 -11.06 -10.55 19.03
N GLU A 163 -11.52 -10.07 17.89
CA GLU A 163 -10.70 -9.61 16.78
C GLU A 163 -10.69 -8.08 16.66
N LEU A 164 -9.55 -7.54 16.21
CA LEU A 164 -9.36 -6.10 16.07
C LEU A 164 -10.08 -5.54 14.84
N ILE A 165 -10.77 -4.42 15.01
CA ILE A 165 -11.30 -3.64 13.88
C ILE A 165 -10.12 -2.93 13.21
N LYS A 166 -9.72 -3.38 12.03
CA LYS A 166 -8.64 -2.77 11.22
C LYS A 166 -8.99 -1.36 10.76
N GLY A 167 -10.24 -1.18 10.38
CA GLY A 167 -10.78 0.10 9.93
C GLY A 167 -12.26 -0.01 9.62
N TYR A 168 -12.89 1.14 9.45
CA TYR A 168 -14.31 1.23 9.09
C TYR A 168 -14.57 2.47 8.24
N GLY A 169 -15.76 2.52 7.62
CA GLY A 169 -16.20 3.69 6.87
C GLY A 169 -17.68 3.63 6.52
N TRP A 170 -18.17 4.75 6.01
CA TRP A 170 -19.55 4.88 5.52
C TRP A 170 -19.69 4.29 4.12
N ILE A 171 -20.67 3.42 3.93
CA ILE A 171 -21.13 3.00 2.61
C ILE A 171 -22.19 3.98 2.12
N ASN A 172 -23.19 4.22 2.96
CA ASN A 172 -24.27 5.16 2.72
C ASN A 172 -24.73 5.81 4.04
N ASN A 173 -25.91 6.47 4.07
CA ASN A 173 -26.38 7.15 5.27
C ASN A 173 -26.85 6.20 6.41
N GLU A 174 -27.00 4.92 6.12
CA GLU A 174 -27.62 3.94 7.01
C GLU A 174 -26.71 2.76 7.33
N ARG A 175 -25.63 2.58 6.56
CA ARG A 175 -24.72 1.45 6.71
C ARG A 175 -23.26 1.86 6.70
N LEU A 176 -22.50 1.13 7.53
CA LEU A 176 -21.05 1.14 7.60
C LEU A 176 -20.48 -0.17 7.04
N TYR A 177 -19.27 -0.11 6.53
CA TYR A 177 -18.41 -1.29 6.44
C TYR A 177 -17.34 -1.25 7.53
N TYR A 178 -16.81 -2.39 7.87
CA TYR A 178 -15.58 -2.52 8.65
C TYR A 178 -14.78 -3.73 8.18
N ALA A 179 -13.48 -3.68 8.40
CA ALA A 179 -12.56 -4.76 8.06
C ALA A 179 -12.02 -5.41 9.33
N MET A 180 -11.98 -6.73 9.34
CA MET A 180 -11.52 -7.52 10.46
C MET A 180 -10.94 -8.84 9.92
N ASP A 181 -9.85 -9.32 10.50
CA ASP A 181 -9.30 -10.64 10.24
C ASP A 181 -9.72 -11.63 11.34
N LYS A 182 -9.25 -12.85 11.25
CA LYS A 182 -9.57 -13.89 12.22
C LYS A 182 -8.27 -14.47 12.78
N GLY A 183 -8.07 -14.27 14.09
CA GLY A 183 -6.90 -14.81 14.79
C GLY A 183 -5.57 -14.18 14.37
N GLY A 184 -5.58 -12.99 13.74
CA GLY A 184 -4.37 -12.31 13.29
C GLY A 184 -3.76 -12.88 12.01
N ASP A 185 -4.54 -13.59 11.18
CA ASP A 185 -4.10 -14.19 9.91
C ASP A 185 -3.92 -13.18 8.76
N GLU A 186 -4.30 -11.91 9.01
CA GLU A 186 -4.29 -10.81 8.04
C GLU A 186 -5.14 -11.02 6.77
N ASN A 187 -5.97 -12.06 6.73
CA ASN A 187 -6.97 -12.25 5.71
C ASN A 187 -8.23 -11.46 6.11
N PHE A 188 -8.16 -10.15 5.86
CA PHE A 188 -9.24 -9.24 6.24
C PHE A 188 -10.49 -9.49 5.41
N HIS A 189 -11.60 -9.74 6.10
CA HIS A 189 -12.93 -9.76 5.50
C HIS A 189 -13.60 -8.38 5.61
N ILE A 190 -14.52 -8.10 4.71
CA ILE A 190 -15.35 -6.90 4.73
C ILE A 190 -16.71 -7.27 5.36
N TYR A 191 -17.04 -6.58 6.41
CA TYR A 191 -18.32 -6.70 7.13
C TYR A 191 -19.18 -5.48 6.85
N GLY A 192 -20.49 -5.68 6.81
CA GLY A 192 -21.49 -4.60 6.76
C GLY A 192 -22.32 -4.56 8.04
N VAL A 193 -22.69 -3.36 8.49
CA VAL A 193 -23.53 -3.16 9.68
C VAL A 193 -24.36 -1.89 9.54
N ASN A 194 -25.57 -1.88 10.07
CA ASN A 194 -26.38 -0.67 10.15
C ASN A 194 -25.86 0.29 11.22
N ILE A 195 -26.20 1.58 11.10
CA ILE A 195 -25.77 2.61 12.07
C ILE A 195 -26.25 2.35 13.50
N ASP A 196 -27.33 1.57 13.69
CA ASP A 196 -27.84 1.16 15.00
C ASP A 196 -27.20 -0.12 15.56
N GLY A 197 -26.25 -0.70 14.82
CA GLY A 197 -25.57 -1.95 15.16
C GLY A 197 -26.29 -3.22 14.71
N SER A 198 -27.47 -3.11 14.11
CA SER A 198 -28.21 -4.25 13.56
C SER A 198 -27.62 -4.73 12.22
N ASN A 199 -28.04 -5.94 11.80
CA ASN A 199 -27.66 -6.54 10.52
C ASN A 199 -26.14 -6.58 10.26
N ALA A 200 -25.35 -6.82 11.30
CA ALA A 200 -23.94 -7.10 11.16
C ALA A 200 -23.74 -8.44 10.42
N LYS A 201 -23.02 -8.39 9.30
CA LYS A 201 -22.82 -9.56 8.42
C LYS A 201 -21.45 -9.52 7.79
N ASP A 202 -20.78 -10.68 7.72
CA ASP A 202 -19.63 -10.87 6.84
C ASP A 202 -20.12 -10.85 5.39
N LEU A 203 -19.57 -9.93 4.59
CA LEU A 203 -19.93 -9.75 3.19
C LEU A 203 -18.97 -10.48 2.24
N THR A 204 -17.81 -10.94 2.77
CA THR A 204 -16.80 -11.69 2.02
C THR A 204 -16.39 -12.96 2.76
N PRO A 205 -17.36 -13.88 3.04
CA PRO A 205 -17.17 -15.04 3.91
C PRO A 205 -16.43 -16.20 3.22
N TYR A 206 -15.23 -15.94 2.73
CA TYR A 206 -14.40 -16.91 2.02
C TYR A 206 -13.13 -17.20 2.83
N ASP A 207 -12.97 -18.44 3.27
CA ASP A 207 -11.85 -18.86 4.10
C ASP A 207 -10.50 -18.65 3.38
N GLY A 208 -9.55 -18.03 4.07
CA GLY A 208 -8.21 -17.75 3.55
C GLY A 208 -8.16 -16.65 2.49
N VAL A 209 -9.27 -15.96 2.23
CA VAL A 209 -9.35 -14.88 1.26
C VAL A 209 -9.17 -13.53 1.95
N LYS A 210 -8.31 -12.71 1.38
CA LYS A 210 -8.14 -11.30 1.77
C LYS A 210 -9.01 -10.41 0.90
N ALA A 211 -9.83 -9.57 1.51
CA ALA A 211 -10.67 -8.61 0.84
C ALA A 211 -10.27 -7.17 1.19
N GLY A 212 -10.41 -6.26 0.24
CA GLY A 212 -10.20 -4.82 0.41
C GLY A 212 -11.22 -3.99 -0.35
N ILE A 213 -11.51 -2.78 0.13
CA ILE A 213 -12.38 -1.84 -0.57
C ILE A 213 -11.60 -1.19 -1.71
N VAL A 214 -12.13 -1.25 -2.93
CA VAL A 214 -11.61 -0.57 -4.12
C VAL A 214 -12.37 0.74 -4.35
N ASN A 215 -13.71 0.68 -4.37
CA ASN A 215 -14.54 1.85 -4.61
C ASN A 215 -15.88 1.74 -3.86
N ILE A 216 -16.21 2.82 -3.16
CA ILE A 216 -17.54 2.99 -2.59
C ILE A 216 -18.36 3.75 -3.62
N LEU A 217 -19.18 3.05 -4.36
CA LEU A 217 -20.03 3.59 -5.42
C LEU A 217 -21.07 4.56 -4.84
N LYS A 218 -20.66 5.80 -4.56
CA LYS A 218 -21.44 6.80 -3.79
C LYS A 218 -22.81 7.12 -4.38
N ASP A 219 -23.01 6.83 -5.67
CA ASP A 219 -24.28 7.01 -6.38
C ASP A 219 -25.10 5.71 -6.47
N GLN A 220 -24.55 4.58 -6.01
CA GLN A 220 -25.19 3.26 -5.97
C GLN A 220 -25.21 2.74 -4.52
N LYS A 221 -26.18 3.21 -3.75
CA LYS A 221 -26.26 3.02 -2.27
C LYS A 221 -26.11 1.58 -1.77
N ASP A 222 -26.42 0.58 -2.60
CA ASP A 222 -26.45 -0.83 -2.23
C ASP A 222 -25.24 -1.62 -2.77
N TYR A 223 -24.28 -0.96 -3.42
CA TYR A 223 -23.14 -1.62 -4.02
C TYR A 223 -21.82 -0.95 -3.67
N ILE A 224 -20.79 -1.77 -3.56
CA ILE A 224 -19.38 -1.36 -3.48
C ILE A 224 -18.55 -2.22 -4.41
N ILE A 225 -17.33 -1.79 -4.72
CA ILE A 225 -16.34 -2.64 -5.39
C ILE A 225 -15.29 -3.05 -4.37
N VAL A 226 -15.05 -4.33 -4.27
CA VAL A 226 -14.01 -4.93 -3.44
C VAL A 226 -12.99 -5.64 -4.31
N SER A 227 -11.75 -5.75 -3.84
CA SER A 227 -10.76 -6.67 -4.40
C SER A 227 -10.62 -7.89 -3.51
N MET A 228 -10.49 -9.06 -4.11
CA MET A 228 -10.29 -10.32 -3.37
C MET A 228 -9.32 -11.23 -4.14
N ASN A 229 -8.55 -12.01 -3.40
CA ASN A 229 -7.68 -13.06 -3.95
C ASN A 229 -8.37 -14.44 -3.94
N ASN A 230 -9.67 -14.47 -4.24
CA ASN A 230 -10.53 -15.64 -4.10
C ASN A 230 -10.23 -16.76 -5.10
N ASN A 231 -9.92 -16.42 -6.35
CA ASN A 231 -9.63 -17.42 -7.40
C ASN A 231 -8.17 -17.87 -7.38
N ASN A 232 -7.26 -16.98 -7.06
CA ASN A 232 -5.83 -17.25 -6.97
C ASN A 232 -5.24 -16.43 -5.80
N PRO A 233 -4.63 -17.08 -4.78
CA PRO A 233 -4.06 -16.40 -3.61
C PRO A 233 -2.98 -15.34 -3.93
N GLN A 234 -2.37 -15.41 -5.12
CA GLN A 234 -1.27 -14.52 -5.52
C GLN A 234 -1.74 -13.22 -6.17
N VAL A 235 -3.01 -13.13 -6.59
CA VAL A 235 -3.53 -11.97 -7.32
C VAL A 235 -4.87 -11.52 -6.77
N PHE A 236 -5.11 -10.22 -6.86
CA PHE A 236 -6.38 -9.63 -6.43
C PHE A 236 -7.23 -9.29 -7.67
N GLU A 237 -8.50 -9.61 -7.58
CA GLU A 237 -9.49 -9.37 -8.62
C GLU A 237 -10.63 -8.52 -8.09
N PRO A 238 -11.23 -7.65 -8.93
CA PRO A 238 -12.30 -6.76 -8.52
C PRO A 238 -13.67 -7.45 -8.62
N TYR A 239 -14.48 -7.26 -7.59
CA TYR A 239 -15.85 -7.75 -7.52
C TYR A 239 -16.81 -6.62 -7.15
N LYS A 240 -17.95 -6.56 -7.81
CA LYS A 240 -19.09 -5.73 -7.38
C LYS A 240 -19.86 -6.51 -6.32
N LEU A 241 -19.99 -5.93 -5.14
CA LEU A 241 -20.60 -6.56 -3.98
C LEU A 241 -21.88 -5.81 -3.61
N ASN A 242 -22.99 -6.53 -3.54
CA ASN A 242 -24.23 -6.03 -2.96
C ASN A 242 -24.13 -6.10 -1.43
N ILE A 243 -24.15 -4.96 -0.76
CA ILE A 243 -23.97 -4.86 0.69
C ILE A 243 -25.19 -5.32 1.50
N VAL A 244 -26.33 -5.50 0.86
CA VAL A 244 -27.57 -5.97 1.50
C VAL A 244 -27.66 -7.49 1.42
N THR A 245 -27.53 -8.04 0.21
CA THR A 245 -27.66 -9.48 -0.04
C THR A 245 -26.38 -10.25 0.21
N GLY A 246 -25.21 -9.63 -0.04
CA GLY A 246 -23.90 -10.27 -0.05
C GLY A 246 -23.56 -10.94 -1.39
N GLU A 247 -24.40 -10.74 -2.42
CA GLU A 247 -24.10 -11.25 -3.76
C GLU A 247 -22.90 -10.52 -4.37
N ILE A 248 -22.05 -11.28 -5.04
CA ILE A 248 -20.85 -10.76 -5.72
C ILE A 248 -20.90 -11.04 -7.21
N GLU A 249 -20.39 -10.12 -8.00
CA GLU A 249 -20.16 -10.24 -9.43
C GLU A 249 -18.68 -9.93 -9.73
N GLN A 250 -17.95 -10.87 -10.32
CA GLN A 250 -16.57 -10.64 -10.74
C GLN A 250 -16.53 -9.67 -11.93
N LEU A 251 -15.77 -8.59 -11.81
CA LEU A 251 -15.71 -7.56 -12.84
C LEU A 251 -14.56 -7.74 -13.82
N TYR A 252 -13.49 -8.39 -13.38
CA TYR A 252 -12.32 -8.67 -14.22
C TYR A 252 -11.53 -9.87 -13.67
N THR A 253 -10.85 -10.59 -14.54
CA THR A 253 -9.97 -11.71 -14.19
C THR A 253 -8.50 -11.28 -14.31
N ASN A 254 -7.72 -11.54 -13.26
CA ASN A 254 -6.28 -11.32 -13.21
C ASN A 254 -5.56 -12.66 -13.39
N ASP A 255 -5.46 -13.13 -14.64
CA ASP A 255 -5.06 -14.48 -15.02
C ASP A 255 -3.55 -14.65 -15.27
N ASP A 256 -2.77 -13.59 -15.07
CA ASP A 256 -1.32 -13.59 -15.27
C ASP A 256 -0.58 -13.26 -13.95
N PRO A 257 -0.36 -14.25 -13.06
CA PRO A 257 0.33 -14.01 -11.79
C PRO A 257 1.80 -13.61 -11.94
N ALA A 258 2.41 -13.90 -13.09
CA ALA A 258 3.79 -13.45 -13.37
C ALA A 258 3.88 -11.93 -13.63
N ASN A 259 2.79 -11.35 -14.15
CA ASN A 259 2.66 -9.91 -14.38
C ASN A 259 1.32 -9.42 -13.81
N PRO A 260 1.16 -9.38 -12.49
CA PRO A 260 -0.13 -9.15 -11.86
C PRO A 260 -0.63 -7.71 -12.04
N ILE A 261 -1.94 -7.56 -12.11
CA ILE A 261 -2.58 -6.25 -12.02
C ILE A 261 -2.46 -5.75 -10.58
N GLN A 262 -1.92 -4.54 -10.42
CA GLN A 262 -1.66 -3.90 -9.13
C GLN A 262 -2.76 -2.91 -8.73
N GLY A 263 -3.53 -2.41 -9.69
CA GLY A 263 -4.59 -1.43 -9.43
C GLY A 263 -5.62 -1.40 -10.54
N TYR A 264 -6.84 -1.02 -10.18
CA TYR A 264 -7.99 -0.93 -11.07
C TYR A 264 -8.61 0.46 -10.98
N ASP A 265 -8.90 1.08 -12.13
CA ASP A 265 -9.50 2.39 -12.25
C ASP A 265 -10.98 2.26 -12.65
N PHE A 266 -11.86 2.55 -11.71
CA PHE A 266 -13.30 2.56 -11.90
C PHE A 266 -13.82 3.97 -12.01
N ASP A 267 -14.78 4.20 -12.90
CA ASP A 267 -15.50 5.46 -12.93
C ASP A 267 -16.58 5.54 -11.81
N LYS A 268 -17.27 6.68 -11.73
CA LYS A 268 -18.31 6.94 -10.72
C LYS A 268 -19.50 5.99 -10.81
N ASP A 269 -19.72 5.37 -11.97
CA ASP A 269 -20.82 4.44 -12.24
C ASP A 269 -20.39 2.98 -11.98
N GLY A 270 -19.10 2.75 -11.63
CA GLY A 270 -18.54 1.44 -11.33
C GLY A 270 -18.13 0.65 -12.56
N GLU A 271 -17.97 1.30 -13.71
CA GLU A 271 -17.41 0.70 -14.90
C GLU A 271 -15.88 0.66 -14.79
N LEU A 272 -15.28 -0.51 -15.02
CA LEU A 272 -13.82 -0.64 -15.11
C LEU A 272 -13.32 0.05 -16.36
N ARG A 273 -12.52 1.10 -16.17
CA ARG A 273 -12.02 1.96 -17.22
C ARG A 273 -10.55 1.74 -17.53
N GLY A 274 -9.78 1.32 -16.55
CA GLY A 274 -8.36 1.06 -16.69
C GLY A 274 -7.84 0.13 -15.62
N PHE A 275 -6.61 -0.31 -15.82
CA PHE A 275 -5.84 -1.01 -14.79
C PHE A 275 -4.35 -0.80 -15.02
N THR A 276 -3.59 -0.91 -13.93
CA THR A 276 -2.13 -0.88 -13.97
C THR A 276 -1.60 -2.28 -13.70
N LYS A 277 -0.79 -2.80 -14.62
CA LYS A 277 -0.21 -4.13 -14.58
C LYS A 277 1.31 -4.05 -14.35
N MET A 278 1.85 -4.92 -13.52
CA MET A 278 3.29 -5.11 -13.41
C MET A 278 3.80 -5.88 -14.64
N LYS A 279 4.95 -5.49 -15.16
CA LYS A 279 5.61 -6.13 -16.28
C LYS A 279 7.05 -6.49 -15.92
N ASP A 280 7.38 -7.78 -16.06
CA ASP A 280 8.73 -8.31 -15.81
C ASP A 280 9.29 -7.94 -14.42
N GLY A 281 8.41 -7.77 -13.41
CA GLY A 281 8.76 -7.46 -12.03
C GLY A 281 9.26 -6.03 -11.75
N ILE A 282 9.45 -5.19 -12.76
CA ILE A 282 10.10 -3.87 -12.61
C ILE A 282 9.39 -2.71 -13.33
N LYS A 283 8.63 -2.97 -14.37
CA LYS A 283 7.89 -1.95 -15.13
C LYS A 283 6.43 -1.98 -14.75
N MET A 284 5.79 -0.83 -14.90
CA MET A 284 4.34 -0.70 -14.76
C MET A 284 3.73 -0.33 -16.10
N GLU A 285 2.65 -0.97 -16.48
CA GLU A 285 1.93 -0.72 -17.72
C GLU A 285 0.50 -0.30 -17.40
N LEU A 286 0.10 0.90 -17.84
CA LEU A 286 -1.28 1.37 -17.74
C LEU A 286 -2.06 0.99 -19.00
N TYR A 287 -3.16 0.31 -18.79
CA TYR A 287 -4.14 -0.05 -19.81
C TYR A 287 -5.42 0.75 -19.63
N TYR A 288 -6.02 1.15 -20.74
CA TYR A 288 -7.28 1.88 -20.76
C TYR A 288 -8.28 1.19 -21.70
N LYS A 289 -9.54 1.11 -21.27
CA LYS A 289 -10.64 0.51 -22.03
C LYS A 289 -11.13 1.48 -23.11
N ASP A 290 -10.93 1.13 -24.38
CA ASP A 290 -11.60 1.80 -25.49
C ASP A 290 -13.11 1.54 -25.38
N LEU A 291 -13.90 2.58 -25.18
CA LEU A 291 -15.33 2.47 -24.91
C LEU A 291 -16.15 1.99 -26.10
N ALA A 292 -15.63 2.14 -27.33
CA ALA A 292 -16.32 1.72 -28.53
C ALA A 292 -16.13 0.21 -28.78
N SER A 293 -14.92 -0.30 -28.57
CA SER A 293 -14.60 -1.72 -28.81
C SER A 293 -14.67 -2.59 -27.55
N GLY A 294 -14.65 -1.97 -26.36
CA GLY A 294 -14.57 -2.67 -25.07
C GLY A 294 -13.19 -3.27 -24.77
N LYS A 295 -12.19 -3.08 -25.62
CA LYS A 295 -10.85 -3.64 -25.47
C LYS A 295 -9.96 -2.73 -24.63
N PHE A 296 -9.10 -3.35 -23.81
CA PHE A 296 -8.05 -2.64 -23.08
C PHE A 296 -6.81 -2.50 -23.97
N ASN A 297 -6.37 -1.27 -24.14
CA ASN A 297 -5.18 -0.92 -24.91
C ASN A 297 -4.10 -0.38 -23.96
N LEU A 298 -2.85 -0.79 -24.20
CA LEU A 298 -1.70 -0.20 -23.49
C LEU A 298 -1.56 1.27 -23.86
N ILE A 299 -1.54 2.14 -22.85
CA ILE A 299 -1.39 3.59 -23.02
C ILE A 299 0.03 4.02 -22.68
N LYS A 300 0.58 3.48 -21.59
CA LYS A 300 1.87 3.92 -21.06
C LYS A 300 2.60 2.76 -20.41
N THR A 301 3.89 2.66 -20.67
CA THR A 301 4.85 1.85 -19.91
C THR A 301 5.71 2.80 -19.10
N MET A 302 5.85 2.53 -17.80
CA MET A 302 6.65 3.30 -16.85
C MET A 302 7.79 2.43 -16.34
N ASN A 303 8.97 3.03 -16.22
CA ASN A 303 10.11 2.45 -15.52
C ASN A 303 9.92 2.62 -13.99
N TRP A 304 10.83 2.07 -13.20
CA TRP A 304 10.76 2.08 -11.73
C TRP A 304 10.81 3.49 -11.10
N ASP A 305 11.39 4.47 -11.78
CA ASP A 305 11.54 5.87 -11.37
C ASP A 305 10.47 6.78 -11.99
N GLU A 306 9.62 6.25 -12.85
CA GLU A 306 8.55 6.97 -13.52
C GLU A 306 7.20 6.67 -12.87
N SER A 307 6.36 7.68 -12.80
CA SER A 307 5.00 7.59 -12.31
C SER A 307 4.00 8.12 -13.34
N PHE A 308 2.90 7.41 -13.51
CA PHE A 308 1.77 7.81 -14.31
C PHE A 308 0.52 7.09 -13.81
N GLY A 309 -0.33 7.79 -13.07
CA GLY A 309 -1.50 7.19 -12.43
C GLY A 309 -2.75 8.04 -12.60
N ILE A 310 -3.87 7.40 -12.95
CA ILE A 310 -5.18 8.04 -13.00
C ILE A 310 -5.64 8.35 -11.59
N ILE A 311 -5.92 9.63 -11.29
CA ILE A 311 -6.48 10.08 -10.01
C ILE A 311 -7.97 10.44 -10.11
N GLY A 312 -8.53 10.31 -11.29
CA GLY A 312 -9.97 10.41 -11.54
C GLY A 312 -10.31 10.91 -12.92
N PHE A 313 -11.49 10.53 -13.40
CA PHE A 313 -11.99 10.92 -14.72
C PHE A 313 -12.56 12.32 -14.73
N ASP A 314 -12.46 13.03 -15.87
CA ASP A 314 -13.06 14.35 -16.03
C ASP A 314 -14.54 14.24 -16.40
N TYR A 315 -15.38 14.43 -15.40
CA TYR A 315 -16.84 14.42 -15.62
C TYR A 315 -17.39 15.77 -16.05
N ALA A 316 -16.63 16.86 -15.86
CA ALA A 316 -17.08 18.23 -16.15
C ALA A 316 -17.12 18.51 -17.64
N SER A 317 -16.15 18.00 -18.42
CA SER A 317 -16.09 18.20 -19.88
C SER A 317 -17.14 17.39 -20.66
N GLY A 318 -17.69 16.34 -20.04
CA GLY A 318 -18.54 15.36 -20.74
C GLY A 318 -17.77 14.40 -21.66
N ASN A 319 -16.46 14.58 -21.84
CA ASN A 319 -15.63 13.65 -22.59
C ASN A 319 -15.16 12.50 -21.68
N LYS A 320 -15.70 11.32 -21.92
CA LYS A 320 -15.43 10.14 -21.10
C LYS A 320 -13.98 9.60 -21.22
N ASP A 321 -13.24 9.99 -22.25
CA ASP A 321 -11.87 9.55 -22.48
C ASP A 321 -10.83 10.48 -21.81
N GLN A 322 -11.28 11.49 -21.06
CA GLN A 322 -10.39 12.42 -20.34
C GLN A 322 -10.28 12.07 -18.86
N ALA A 323 -9.06 12.13 -18.35
CA ALA A 323 -8.76 11.89 -16.94
C ALA A 323 -7.69 12.84 -16.42
N TYR A 324 -7.74 13.08 -15.12
CA TYR A 324 -6.65 13.71 -14.39
C TYR A 324 -5.63 12.65 -14.03
N VAL A 325 -4.38 12.93 -14.34
CA VAL A 325 -3.26 12.01 -14.13
C VAL A 325 -2.19 12.71 -13.30
N VAL A 326 -1.69 12.02 -12.29
CA VAL A 326 -0.48 12.40 -11.57
C VAL A 326 0.71 11.75 -12.28
N THR A 327 1.75 12.54 -12.61
CA THR A 327 2.90 12.04 -13.35
C THR A 327 4.16 12.87 -13.11
N ASN A 328 5.33 12.24 -13.10
CA ASN A 328 6.65 12.86 -13.17
C ASN A 328 7.32 12.71 -14.55
N LEU A 329 6.59 12.20 -15.54
CA LEU A 329 7.11 12.14 -16.90
C LEU A 329 7.45 13.55 -17.40
N ASP A 330 8.58 13.70 -18.05
CA ASP A 330 9.15 14.95 -18.54
C ASP A 330 9.57 15.95 -17.44
N GLY A 331 9.83 15.46 -16.20
CA GLY A 331 10.26 16.32 -15.10
C GLY A 331 10.77 15.55 -13.89
N ASP A 332 11.40 16.28 -12.97
CA ASP A 332 11.87 15.75 -11.68
C ASP A 332 10.72 15.64 -10.65
N LYS A 333 9.73 16.53 -10.76
CA LYS A 333 8.62 16.61 -9.82
C LYS A 333 7.32 16.08 -10.41
N SER A 334 6.54 15.40 -9.58
CA SER A 334 5.19 14.98 -9.95
C SER A 334 4.26 16.17 -10.08
N LYS A 335 3.46 16.15 -11.14
CA LYS A 335 2.48 17.16 -11.48
C LYS A 335 1.14 16.52 -11.85
N ILE A 336 0.09 17.32 -11.89
CA ILE A 336 -1.23 16.88 -12.36
C ILE A 336 -1.48 17.44 -13.74
N VAL A 337 -1.82 16.57 -14.67
CA VAL A 337 -2.19 16.88 -16.04
C VAL A 337 -3.62 16.40 -16.34
N LEU A 338 -4.31 17.09 -17.23
CA LEU A 338 -5.49 16.57 -17.92
C LEU A 338 -4.99 15.80 -19.15
N TYR A 339 -5.38 14.55 -19.26
CA TYR A 339 -4.89 13.60 -20.25
C TYR A 339 -6.02 13.00 -21.06
N ASP A 340 -5.87 12.90 -22.39
CA ASP A 340 -6.76 12.15 -23.27
C ASP A 340 -6.26 10.69 -23.35
N LEU A 341 -6.98 9.80 -22.67
CA LEU A 341 -6.61 8.38 -22.55
C LEU A 341 -6.71 7.64 -23.89
N LYS A 342 -7.62 8.04 -24.75
CA LYS A 342 -7.81 7.43 -26.07
C LYS A 342 -6.72 7.84 -27.05
N LYS A 343 -6.33 9.10 -27.04
CA LYS A 343 -5.27 9.63 -27.92
C LYS A 343 -3.87 9.47 -27.36
N SER A 344 -3.76 9.11 -26.08
CA SER A 344 -2.49 9.00 -25.34
C SER A 344 -1.69 10.31 -25.36
N GLU A 345 -2.34 11.44 -25.11
CA GLU A 345 -1.72 12.78 -25.15
C GLU A 345 -2.11 13.65 -23.94
N VAL A 346 -1.18 14.50 -23.51
CA VAL A 346 -1.46 15.55 -22.51
C VAL A 346 -2.26 16.66 -23.18
N ILE A 347 -3.43 16.97 -22.62
CA ILE A 347 -4.25 18.10 -23.07
C ILE A 347 -3.72 19.40 -22.49
N LYS A 348 -3.46 19.41 -21.18
CA LYS A 348 -2.89 20.56 -20.47
C LYS A 348 -2.32 20.16 -19.13
N GLU A 349 -1.34 20.91 -18.64
CA GLU A 349 -0.95 20.90 -17.25
C GLU A 349 -2.06 21.57 -16.41
N VAL A 350 -2.40 20.95 -15.29
CA VAL A 350 -3.45 21.44 -14.39
C VAL A 350 -2.83 22.11 -13.18
N PHE A 351 -1.83 21.44 -12.59
CA PHE A 351 -1.09 21.97 -11.44
C PHE A 351 0.28 21.31 -11.33
N SER A 352 1.30 22.12 -11.02
CA SER A 352 2.65 21.70 -10.65
C SER A 352 3.19 22.59 -9.55
N HIS A 353 4.22 22.13 -8.86
CA HIS A 353 4.96 22.93 -7.88
C HIS A 353 6.46 22.89 -8.25
N PRO A 354 7.20 24.02 -8.17
CA PRO A 354 8.61 24.05 -8.59
C PRO A 354 9.53 23.18 -7.73
N ASP A 355 9.22 23.06 -6.43
CA ASP A 355 10.13 22.43 -5.46
C ASP A 355 9.60 21.10 -4.91
N TYR A 356 8.30 20.79 -5.03
CA TYR A 356 7.67 19.65 -4.37
C TYR A 356 6.82 18.82 -5.32
N ASP A 357 6.74 17.51 -5.03
CA ASP A 357 5.84 16.60 -5.72
C ASP A 357 4.38 16.87 -5.37
N VAL A 358 3.57 17.08 -6.39
CA VAL A 358 2.11 17.15 -6.24
C VAL A 358 1.56 15.73 -6.12
N SER A 359 0.86 15.45 -5.04
CA SER A 359 0.43 14.09 -4.71
C SER A 359 -1.04 13.81 -4.99
N ASN A 360 -1.90 14.81 -4.89
CA ASN A 360 -3.34 14.59 -5.00
C ASN A 360 -4.12 15.87 -5.36
N MET A 361 -5.39 15.64 -5.70
CA MET A 361 -6.38 16.66 -6.05
C MET A 361 -7.71 16.26 -5.43
N ALA A 362 -8.37 17.19 -4.75
CA ALA A 362 -9.74 17.02 -4.29
C ALA A 362 -10.74 17.65 -5.24
N ARG A 363 -11.88 17.02 -5.42
CA ARG A 363 -12.97 17.48 -6.29
C ARG A 363 -14.32 17.33 -5.61
N SER A 364 -15.18 18.32 -5.79
CA SER A 364 -16.52 18.31 -5.23
C SER A 364 -17.52 17.59 -6.13
N ARG A 365 -17.99 16.42 -5.70
CA ARG A 365 -19.07 15.72 -6.39
C ARG A 365 -20.36 16.56 -6.49
N LYS A 366 -20.66 17.35 -5.46
CA LYS A 366 -21.86 18.22 -5.43
C LYS A 366 -21.76 19.43 -6.37
N ARG A 367 -20.55 19.81 -6.81
CA ARG A 367 -20.29 20.86 -7.78
C ARG A 367 -19.76 20.29 -9.09
N ASN A 368 -20.39 19.25 -9.60
CA ASN A 368 -20.04 18.59 -10.86
C ASN A 368 -18.55 18.27 -11.01
N TYR A 369 -17.93 17.78 -9.91
CA TYR A 369 -16.50 17.41 -9.85
C TYR A 369 -15.53 18.57 -10.12
N GLU A 370 -15.94 19.82 -9.85
CA GLU A 370 -15.01 20.95 -9.81
C GLU A 370 -13.87 20.67 -8.83
N ILE A 371 -12.68 21.15 -9.19
CA ILE A 371 -11.48 21.02 -8.36
C ILE A 371 -11.60 21.95 -7.16
N ASP A 372 -11.44 21.40 -5.96
CA ASP A 372 -11.45 22.12 -4.69
C ASP A 372 -10.05 22.60 -4.30
N TYR A 373 -9.08 21.67 -4.32
CA TYR A 373 -7.69 21.98 -3.98
C TYR A 373 -6.74 20.91 -4.54
N PHE A 374 -5.46 21.26 -4.58
CA PHE A 374 -4.35 20.35 -4.80
C PHE A 374 -3.58 20.17 -3.49
N SER A 375 -2.91 19.04 -3.32
CA SER A 375 -2.05 18.79 -2.17
C SER A 375 -0.65 18.37 -2.60
N TYR A 376 0.33 18.83 -1.85
CA TYR A 376 1.72 18.46 -1.99
C TYR A 376 2.38 18.41 -0.61
N ASN A 377 3.47 17.67 -0.49
CA ASN A 377 4.24 17.54 0.74
C ASN A 377 5.46 18.47 0.66
N GLY A 378 5.36 19.63 1.32
CA GLY A 378 6.49 20.51 1.56
C GLY A 378 7.13 20.20 2.93
N GLU A 379 7.61 21.23 3.62
CA GLU A 379 8.01 21.10 5.04
C GLU A 379 6.82 20.70 5.93
N LYS A 380 5.61 20.98 5.46
CA LYS A 380 4.32 20.55 6.02
C LYS A 380 3.40 20.13 4.89
N ASN A 381 2.38 19.34 5.20
CA ASN A 381 1.28 19.10 4.25
C ASN A 381 0.57 20.42 3.94
N VAL A 382 0.48 20.75 2.67
CA VAL A 382 -0.16 21.96 2.15
C VAL A 382 -1.30 21.59 1.21
#